data_c54105c602094a1223575e74f0788b41
#
_entry.id   c54105c602094a1223575e74f0788b41
#
_cell.length_a   1.000
_cell.length_b   1.000
_cell.length_c   1.000
_cell.angle_alpha   90.00
_cell.angle_beta   90.00
_cell.angle_gamma   90.00
#
_symmetry.space_group_name_H-M   'P 1'
#
loop_
_entity.id
_entity.type
_entity.pdbx_description
1 polymer ?
#
loop_
_entity_poly.entity_id
_entity_poly.type
_entity_poly.pdbx_seq_one_letter_code
_entity_poly.pdbx_strand_id
1 'polypeptide(L)'
;MPVIQAKSAGFCYGVRRAVELAEKTAQETGGCVMLGSIIHNANVVARLEQLGARQVDSPDAVRPGDTVIIRSHGETRQVLERLEAMGARCVNATCPNVLHIQHIVSRAGQAGRIPLVIGEPHHPEVMGAASWWDGTLVFPGPEELDRWLLEDPARRDLPLTAVAQTTCVRSIWESSKKILKKLCTNAELFDTICDATHRRQSEAAEIASRVDVMVVVGDRKSANTKHLTEICRELCPRVYQIEGAEELTPDLFIGCSLAGLTAGASTPAGIIKEVYTTCLLYTSPSPRDRG
;
A
#
# COMPACT_ATOMS: atom_id res chain seq x y z
N MET A 1 28.06 -6.45 -13.81
CA MET A 1 27.00 -5.54 -14.31
C MET A 1 26.59 -4.61 -13.18
N PRO A 2 26.38 -3.34 -13.39
CA PRO A 2 25.88 -2.43 -12.34
C PRO A 2 24.39 -2.69 -12.03
N VAL A 3 24.02 -2.37 -10.77
CA VAL A 3 22.63 -2.42 -10.28
C VAL A 3 22.25 -1.04 -9.75
N ILE A 4 21.20 -0.44 -10.28
CA ILE A 4 20.66 0.83 -9.80
C ILE A 4 19.57 0.53 -8.77
N GLN A 5 19.81 0.87 -7.50
CA GLN A 5 18.82 0.73 -6.45
C GLN A 5 18.06 2.05 -6.26
N ALA A 6 16.73 1.98 -6.22
CA ALA A 6 15.88 3.11 -5.90
C ALA A 6 16.14 3.61 -4.46
N LYS A 7 16.32 4.91 -4.30
CA LYS A 7 16.55 5.56 -2.99
C LYS A 7 15.30 5.51 -2.11
N SER A 8 14.12 5.51 -2.72
CA SER A 8 12.83 5.42 -2.03
C SER A 8 12.44 3.99 -1.63
N ALA A 9 13.24 2.97 -1.98
CA ALA A 9 12.95 1.57 -1.64
C ALA A 9 12.88 1.35 -0.12
N GLY A 10 11.88 0.56 0.33
CA GLY A 10 11.74 0.16 1.73
C GLY A 10 10.71 0.93 2.54
N PHE A 11 10.74 0.79 3.85
CA PHE A 11 9.71 1.32 4.76
C PHE A 11 9.42 2.80 4.54
N CYS A 12 8.15 3.12 4.30
CA CYS A 12 7.68 4.49 4.40
C CYS A 12 7.51 4.90 5.87
N TYR A 13 7.28 6.20 6.10
CA TYR A 13 7.04 6.71 7.47
C TYR A 13 5.88 6.00 8.17
N GLY A 14 4.73 5.82 7.50
CA GLY A 14 3.55 5.21 8.10
C GLY A 14 3.79 3.75 8.51
N VAL A 15 4.46 2.97 7.65
CA VAL A 15 4.84 1.58 7.92
C VAL A 15 5.83 1.51 9.09
N ARG A 16 6.89 2.32 9.07
CA ARG A 16 7.89 2.34 10.15
C ARG A 16 7.24 2.65 11.49
N ARG A 17 6.42 3.71 11.56
CA ARG A 17 5.67 4.09 12.75
C ARG A 17 4.78 2.93 13.25
N ALA A 18 4.09 2.23 12.36
CA ALA A 18 3.20 1.14 12.75
C ALA A 18 3.98 -0.04 13.35
N VAL A 19 5.11 -0.41 12.76
CA VAL A 19 5.97 -1.49 13.26
C VAL A 19 6.58 -1.12 14.62
N GLU A 20 7.16 0.07 14.73
CA GLU A 20 7.76 0.56 15.98
C GLU A 20 6.74 0.62 17.13
N LEU A 21 5.51 1.08 16.83
CA LEU A 21 4.43 1.11 17.80
C LEU A 21 3.99 -0.30 18.22
N ALA A 22 3.93 -1.24 17.27
CA ALA A 22 3.58 -2.63 17.57
C ALA A 22 4.65 -3.31 18.42
N GLU A 23 5.93 -3.15 18.08
CA GLU A 23 7.06 -3.69 18.87
C GLU A 23 7.07 -3.14 20.31
N LYS A 24 6.94 -1.81 20.44
CA LYS A 24 6.88 -1.15 21.74
C LYS A 24 5.70 -1.67 22.56
N THR A 25 4.51 -1.75 21.96
CA THR A 25 3.31 -2.22 22.66
C THR A 25 3.47 -3.68 23.13
N ALA A 26 3.95 -4.56 22.25
CA ALA A 26 4.17 -5.97 22.61
C ALA A 26 5.16 -6.12 23.78
N GLN A 27 6.24 -5.33 23.79
CA GLN A 27 7.22 -5.33 24.88
C GLN A 27 6.65 -4.79 26.20
N GLU A 28 5.90 -3.67 26.15
CA GLU A 28 5.36 -3.01 27.36
C GLU A 28 4.21 -3.81 27.99
N THR A 29 3.44 -4.55 27.20
CA THR A 29 2.27 -5.31 27.69
C THR A 29 2.54 -6.80 27.88
N GLY A 30 3.74 -7.28 27.52
CA GLY A 30 4.06 -8.71 27.52
C GLY A 30 3.31 -9.51 26.43
N GLY A 31 2.78 -8.82 25.42
CA GLY A 31 2.03 -9.36 24.29
C GLY A 31 0.85 -8.46 23.91
N CYS A 32 0.41 -8.59 22.68
CA CYS A 32 -0.74 -7.84 22.14
C CYS A 32 -1.46 -8.63 21.06
N VAL A 33 -2.63 -8.13 20.63
CA VAL A 33 -3.39 -8.70 19.53
C VAL A 33 -3.24 -7.82 18.29
N MET A 34 -2.82 -8.39 17.18
CA MET A 34 -2.83 -7.75 15.86
C MET A 34 -4.10 -8.19 15.12
N LEU A 35 -4.99 -7.26 14.82
CA LEU A 35 -6.16 -7.54 13.99
C LEU A 35 -5.75 -7.45 12.51
N GLY A 36 -5.58 -8.62 11.89
CA GLY A 36 -4.91 -8.75 10.60
C GLY A 36 -3.40 -8.48 10.69
N SER A 37 -2.71 -8.55 9.56
CA SER A 37 -1.28 -8.20 9.50
C SER A 37 -1.06 -6.72 9.69
N ILE A 38 -0.15 -6.34 10.59
CA ILE A 38 0.20 -4.92 10.86
C ILE A 38 0.65 -4.20 9.58
N ILE A 39 1.39 -4.92 8.75
CA ILE A 39 1.81 -4.58 7.39
C ILE A 39 1.89 -5.86 6.56
N HIS A 40 1.87 -5.75 5.23
CA HIS A 40 2.09 -6.89 4.34
C HIS A 40 3.57 -7.27 4.30
N ASN A 41 4.04 -7.99 5.32
CA ASN A 41 5.38 -8.59 5.36
C ASN A 41 5.45 -9.68 6.44
N ALA A 42 5.63 -10.94 6.01
CA ALA A 42 5.65 -12.12 6.89
C ALA A 42 6.78 -12.09 7.92
N ASN A 43 7.97 -11.59 7.55
CA ASN A 43 9.12 -11.53 8.47
C ASN A 43 8.87 -10.54 9.63
N VAL A 44 8.17 -9.43 9.36
CA VAL A 44 7.80 -8.47 10.41
C VAL A 44 6.75 -9.08 11.32
N VAL A 45 5.75 -9.77 10.78
CA VAL A 45 4.72 -10.46 11.56
C VAL A 45 5.37 -11.50 12.48
N ALA A 46 6.23 -12.38 11.94
CA ALA A 46 6.93 -13.40 12.73
C ALA A 46 7.80 -12.81 13.86
N ARG A 47 8.44 -11.66 13.60
CA ARG A 47 9.20 -10.95 14.64
C ARG A 47 8.30 -10.41 15.74
N LEU A 48 7.13 -9.87 15.42
CA LEU A 48 6.16 -9.41 16.40
C LEU A 48 5.58 -10.57 17.22
N GLU A 49 5.35 -11.72 16.59
CA GLU A 49 4.92 -12.95 17.28
C GLU A 49 5.97 -13.43 18.28
N GLN A 50 7.25 -13.34 17.96
CA GLN A 50 8.34 -13.64 18.90
C GLN A 50 8.36 -12.67 20.12
N LEU A 51 7.82 -11.47 19.96
CA LEU A 51 7.62 -10.50 21.06
C LEU A 51 6.31 -10.71 21.83
N GLY A 52 5.58 -11.79 21.54
CA GLY A 52 4.31 -12.13 22.20
C GLY A 52 3.07 -11.54 21.54
N ALA A 53 3.19 -10.93 20.37
CA ALA A 53 2.02 -10.49 19.62
C ALA A 53 1.30 -11.71 19.01
N ARG A 54 -0.04 -11.67 19.00
CA ARG A 54 -0.90 -12.71 18.42
C ARG A 54 -1.71 -12.12 17.29
N GLN A 55 -1.57 -12.67 16.08
CA GLN A 55 -2.42 -12.27 14.96
C GLN A 55 -3.77 -12.97 15.01
N VAL A 56 -4.84 -12.22 14.73
CA VAL A 56 -6.21 -12.72 14.57
C VAL A 56 -6.85 -12.10 13.33
N ASP A 57 -7.74 -12.86 12.67
CA ASP A 57 -8.38 -12.40 11.43
C ASP A 57 -9.77 -11.79 11.67
N SER A 58 -10.33 -12.00 12.87
CA SER A 58 -11.64 -11.48 13.26
C SER A 58 -11.61 -10.80 14.62
N PRO A 59 -12.36 -9.72 14.83
CA PRO A 59 -12.56 -9.12 16.14
C PRO A 59 -13.20 -10.10 17.14
N ASP A 60 -13.87 -11.16 16.69
CA ASP A 60 -14.44 -12.21 17.55
C ASP A 60 -13.40 -12.97 18.36
N ALA A 61 -12.16 -13.00 17.89
CA ALA A 61 -11.05 -13.65 18.60
C ALA A 61 -10.37 -12.74 19.64
N VAL A 62 -10.80 -11.47 19.76
CA VAL A 62 -10.35 -10.53 20.78
C VAL A 62 -11.13 -10.75 22.07
N ARG A 63 -10.45 -10.63 23.21
CA ARG A 63 -11.05 -10.80 24.54
C ARG A 63 -11.16 -9.44 25.26
N PRO A 64 -12.11 -9.28 26.18
CA PRO A 64 -12.14 -8.12 27.06
C PRO A 64 -10.79 -7.89 27.77
N GLY A 65 -10.28 -6.67 27.70
CA GLY A 65 -8.98 -6.31 28.30
C GLY A 65 -7.75 -6.56 27.41
N ASP A 66 -7.91 -7.22 26.26
CA ASP A 66 -6.80 -7.36 25.29
C ASP A 66 -6.31 -5.96 24.83
N THR A 67 -5.00 -5.83 24.66
CA THR A 67 -4.43 -4.69 23.93
C THR A 67 -4.38 -5.03 22.45
N VAL A 68 -5.17 -4.31 21.65
CA VAL A 68 -5.33 -4.55 20.21
C VAL A 68 -4.62 -3.47 19.42
N ILE A 69 -3.74 -3.86 18.49
CA ILE A 69 -3.10 -2.92 17.57
C ILE A 69 -3.89 -2.86 16.28
N ILE A 70 -4.31 -1.65 15.93
CA ILE A 70 -4.94 -1.35 14.65
C ILE A 70 -3.84 -1.15 13.62
N ARG A 71 -3.90 -1.91 12.53
CA ARG A 71 -2.88 -1.94 11.45
C ARG A 71 -2.70 -0.60 10.73
N SER A 72 -1.60 -0.47 9.97
CA SER A 72 -1.26 0.76 9.23
C SER A 72 -2.32 1.19 8.20
N HIS A 73 -3.09 0.24 7.66
CA HIS A 73 -4.18 0.48 6.70
C HIS A 73 -5.47 1.00 7.35
N GLY A 74 -5.51 1.03 8.67
CA GLY A 74 -6.74 1.30 9.42
C GLY A 74 -7.69 0.12 9.48
N GLU A 75 -8.83 0.36 10.10
CA GLU A 75 -9.93 -0.59 10.23
C GLU A 75 -11.28 0.11 9.93
N THR A 76 -12.34 -0.68 9.75
CA THR A 76 -13.67 -0.13 9.57
C THR A 76 -14.19 0.47 10.87
N ARG A 77 -15.06 1.48 10.76
CA ARG A 77 -15.68 2.13 11.92
C ARG A 77 -16.41 1.12 12.80
N GLN A 78 -17.14 0.19 12.20
CA GLN A 78 -17.90 -0.83 12.91
C GLN A 78 -17.01 -1.76 13.74
N VAL A 79 -15.82 -2.13 13.20
CA VAL A 79 -14.86 -2.94 13.95
C VAL A 79 -14.27 -2.17 15.12
N LEU A 80 -13.93 -0.88 14.94
CA LEU A 80 -13.40 -0.04 16.02
C LEU A 80 -14.44 0.14 17.14
N GLU A 81 -15.69 0.46 16.81
CA GLU A 81 -16.81 0.57 17.76
C GLU A 81 -17.03 -0.75 18.52
N ARG A 82 -16.92 -1.88 17.82
CA ARG A 82 -17.06 -3.21 18.43
C ARG A 82 -15.93 -3.51 19.43
N LEU A 83 -14.68 -3.24 19.08
CA LEU A 83 -13.53 -3.41 19.97
C LEU A 83 -13.67 -2.54 21.24
N GLU A 84 -14.12 -1.31 21.09
CA GLU A 84 -14.39 -0.40 22.20
C GLU A 84 -15.50 -0.94 23.09
N ALA A 85 -16.62 -1.39 22.51
CA ALA A 85 -17.75 -1.98 23.24
C ALA A 85 -17.36 -3.27 24.00
N MET A 86 -16.38 -4.02 23.51
CA MET A 86 -15.83 -5.20 24.18
C MET A 86 -14.85 -4.86 25.32
N GLY A 87 -14.50 -3.59 25.50
CA GLY A 87 -13.51 -3.16 26.48
C GLY A 87 -12.07 -3.48 26.10
N ALA A 88 -11.77 -3.65 24.81
CA ALA A 88 -10.41 -3.80 24.33
C ALA A 88 -9.67 -2.46 24.33
N ARG A 89 -8.37 -2.49 24.70
CA ARG A 89 -7.52 -1.32 24.62
C ARG A 89 -6.93 -1.17 23.22
N CYS A 90 -7.49 -0.30 22.39
CA CYS A 90 -7.01 -0.08 21.04
C CYS A 90 -5.77 0.84 21.00
N VAL A 91 -4.69 0.36 20.39
CA VAL A 91 -3.49 1.13 20.04
C VAL A 91 -3.54 1.39 18.52
N ASN A 92 -3.80 2.64 18.14
CA ASN A 92 -4.04 3.00 16.74
C ASN A 92 -2.72 3.25 16.00
N ALA A 93 -2.29 2.26 15.20
CA ALA A 93 -1.13 2.38 14.32
C ALA A 93 -1.50 2.81 12.88
N THR A 94 -2.74 3.18 12.62
CA THR A 94 -3.19 3.67 11.31
C THR A 94 -2.31 4.82 10.83
N CYS A 95 -1.91 4.75 9.56
CA CYS A 95 -1.11 5.79 8.94
C CYS A 95 -1.86 7.14 8.94
N PRO A 96 -1.21 8.27 9.29
CA PRO A 96 -1.86 9.58 9.27
C PRO A 96 -2.51 9.95 7.92
N ASN A 97 -1.93 9.51 6.80
CA ASN A 97 -2.52 9.74 5.48
C ASN A 97 -3.84 8.96 5.30
N VAL A 98 -3.94 7.77 5.86
CA VAL A 98 -5.18 6.98 5.86
C VAL A 98 -6.24 7.62 6.76
N LEU A 99 -5.84 8.06 7.97
CA LEU A 99 -6.73 8.82 8.86
C LEU A 99 -7.26 10.10 8.20
N HIS A 100 -6.44 10.76 7.39
CA HIS A 100 -6.84 11.95 6.63
C HIS A 100 -7.95 11.63 5.63
N ILE A 101 -7.84 10.51 4.89
CA ILE A 101 -8.91 10.04 3.98
C ILE A 101 -10.20 9.77 4.75
N GLN A 102 -10.12 9.02 5.85
CA GLN A 102 -11.27 8.71 6.70
C GLN A 102 -11.98 9.99 7.19
N HIS A 103 -11.18 10.99 7.58
CA HIS A 103 -11.71 12.28 8.00
C HIS A 103 -12.42 13.05 6.86
N ILE A 104 -11.86 13.05 5.64
CA ILE A 104 -12.49 13.68 4.46
C ILE A 104 -13.83 13.00 4.17
N VAL A 105 -13.85 11.65 4.13
CA VAL A 105 -15.05 10.85 3.87
C VAL A 105 -16.16 11.18 4.89
N SER A 106 -15.81 11.13 6.18
CA SER A 106 -16.76 11.45 7.27
C SER A 106 -17.31 12.88 7.16
N ARG A 107 -16.44 13.86 6.96
CA ARG A 107 -16.85 15.27 6.84
C ARG A 107 -17.70 15.53 5.60
N ALA A 108 -17.37 14.91 4.47
CA ALA A 108 -18.16 15.04 3.25
C ALA A 108 -19.59 14.57 3.47
N GLY A 109 -19.75 13.37 4.06
CA GLY A 109 -21.08 12.84 4.38
C GLY A 109 -21.87 13.72 5.35
N GLN A 110 -21.23 14.20 6.44
CA GLN A 110 -21.84 15.13 7.39
C GLN A 110 -22.30 16.45 6.72
N ALA A 111 -21.62 16.87 5.68
CA ALA A 111 -21.97 18.05 4.89
C ALA A 111 -23.04 17.78 3.81
N GLY A 112 -23.63 16.57 3.77
CA GLY A 112 -24.64 16.18 2.78
C GLY A 112 -24.05 15.89 1.40
N ARG A 113 -22.75 15.65 1.29
CA ARG A 113 -22.07 15.26 0.05
C ARG A 113 -21.91 13.74 -0.02
N ILE A 114 -21.77 13.21 -1.22
CA ILE A 114 -21.54 11.78 -1.44
C ILE A 114 -20.03 11.55 -1.58
N PRO A 115 -19.40 10.84 -0.63
CA PRO A 115 -18.00 10.52 -0.74
C PRO A 115 -17.74 9.48 -1.84
N LEU A 116 -16.69 9.68 -2.63
CA LEU A 116 -16.17 8.73 -3.62
C LEU A 116 -14.73 8.36 -3.24
N VAL A 117 -14.43 7.07 -3.19
CA VAL A 117 -13.06 6.56 -3.01
C VAL A 117 -12.60 5.89 -4.31
N ILE A 118 -11.54 6.42 -4.91
CA ILE A 118 -10.88 5.79 -6.06
C ILE A 118 -9.78 4.87 -5.53
N GLY A 119 -9.96 3.56 -5.67
CA GLY A 119 -9.04 2.56 -5.13
C GLY A 119 -9.61 1.15 -5.20
N GLU A 120 -8.84 0.16 -4.78
CA GLU A 120 -9.21 -1.25 -4.80
C GLU A 120 -10.35 -1.55 -3.79
N PRO A 121 -11.55 -1.97 -4.22
CA PRO A 121 -12.74 -2.07 -3.34
C PRO A 121 -12.54 -3.01 -2.14
N HIS A 122 -11.76 -4.07 -2.29
CA HIS A 122 -11.52 -5.07 -1.25
C HIS A 122 -10.24 -4.81 -0.44
N HIS A 123 -9.53 -3.72 -0.72
CA HIS A 123 -8.35 -3.36 0.05
C HIS A 123 -8.74 -2.83 1.44
N PRO A 124 -8.06 -3.26 2.53
CA PRO A 124 -8.40 -2.84 3.89
C PRO A 124 -8.47 -1.33 4.11
N GLU A 125 -7.58 -0.56 3.48
CA GLU A 125 -7.58 0.90 3.54
C GLU A 125 -8.87 1.50 2.95
N VAL A 126 -9.29 0.99 1.79
CA VAL A 126 -10.49 1.47 1.07
C VAL A 126 -11.75 1.09 1.82
N MET A 127 -11.85 -0.17 2.28
CA MET A 127 -12.96 -0.63 3.12
C MET A 127 -13.04 0.18 4.42
N GLY A 128 -11.91 0.39 5.07
CA GLY A 128 -11.79 1.23 6.27
C GLY A 128 -12.27 2.66 6.00
N ALA A 129 -11.78 3.31 4.96
CA ALA A 129 -12.16 4.67 4.61
C ALA A 129 -13.66 4.79 4.26
N ALA A 130 -14.18 3.88 3.43
CA ALA A 130 -15.57 3.89 3.00
C ALA A 130 -16.56 3.71 4.17
N SER A 131 -16.18 2.97 5.21
CA SER A 131 -17.03 2.71 6.37
C SER A 131 -17.33 3.94 7.26
N TRP A 132 -16.61 5.05 7.06
CA TRP A 132 -16.81 6.27 7.86
C TRP A 132 -18.04 7.08 7.44
N TRP A 133 -18.67 6.70 6.33
CA TRP A 133 -19.93 7.26 5.92
C TRP A 133 -20.76 6.26 5.12
N ASP A 134 -22.00 6.03 5.54
CA ASP A 134 -22.92 5.16 4.82
C ASP A 134 -23.28 5.80 3.46
N GLY A 135 -23.25 5.01 2.38
CA GLY A 135 -23.44 5.52 1.03
C GLY A 135 -22.16 6.04 0.35
N THR A 136 -20.98 5.86 0.96
CA THR A 136 -19.71 6.06 0.26
C THR A 136 -19.60 5.13 -0.94
N LEU A 137 -19.30 5.68 -2.11
CA LEU A 137 -19.10 4.93 -3.34
C LEU A 137 -17.61 4.63 -3.55
N VAL A 138 -17.31 3.44 -4.07
CA VAL A 138 -15.94 3.00 -4.35
C VAL A 138 -15.83 2.61 -5.81
N PHE A 139 -14.82 3.15 -6.49
CA PHE A 139 -14.51 2.83 -7.88
C PHE A 139 -13.05 2.40 -8.00
N PRO A 140 -12.76 1.25 -8.64
CA PRO A 140 -11.39 0.80 -8.85
C PRO A 140 -10.61 1.70 -9.82
N GLY A 141 -11.31 2.39 -10.73
CA GLY A 141 -10.68 3.25 -11.72
C GLY A 141 -11.64 4.17 -12.46
N PRO A 142 -11.12 4.87 -13.48
CA PRO A 142 -11.87 5.83 -14.28
C PRO A 142 -12.99 5.18 -15.11
N GLU A 143 -12.84 3.93 -15.54
CA GLU A 143 -13.79 3.23 -16.40
C GLU A 143 -15.12 2.97 -15.69
N GLU A 144 -15.06 2.47 -14.44
CA GLU A 144 -16.25 2.22 -13.62
C GLU A 144 -16.92 3.53 -13.20
N LEU A 145 -16.10 4.54 -12.86
CA LEU A 145 -16.61 5.88 -12.53
C LEU A 145 -17.34 6.51 -13.73
N ASP A 146 -16.76 6.46 -14.93
CA ASP A 146 -17.37 6.99 -16.15
C ASP A 146 -18.68 6.27 -16.47
N ARG A 147 -18.67 4.95 -16.41
CA ARG A 147 -19.87 4.12 -16.60
C ARG A 147 -20.97 4.53 -15.63
N TRP A 148 -20.67 4.66 -14.36
CA TRP A 148 -21.64 5.08 -13.32
C TRP A 148 -22.24 6.46 -13.64
N LEU A 149 -21.44 7.43 -14.10
CA LEU A 149 -21.92 8.77 -14.48
C LEU A 149 -22.72 8.78 -15.77
N LEU A 150 -22.48 7.84 -16.67
CA LEU A 150 -23.20 7.73 -17.96
C LEU A 150 -24.55 7.02 -17.82
N GLU A 151 -24.67 6.06 -16.90
CA GLU A 151 -25.91 5.33 -16.65
C GLU A 151 -27.06 6.23 -16.20
N ASP A 152 -26.77 7.32 -15.48
CA ASP A 152 -27.76 8.29 -15.01
C ASP A 152 -27.21 9.72 -15.07
N PRO A 153 -27.59 10.54 -16.03
CA PRO A 153 -27.13 11.92 -16.16
C PRO A 153 -27.39 12.79 -14.92
N ALA A 154 -28.40 12.49 -14.11
CA ALA A 154 -28.67 13.25 -12.88
C ALA A 154 -27.57 13.13 -11.84
N ARG A 155 -26.75 12.06 -11.89
CA ARG A 155 -25.57 11.87 -11.02
C ARG A 155 -24.51 12.94 -11.19
N ARG A 156 -24.49 13.64 -12.33
CA ARG A 156 -23.52 14.71 -12.61
C ARG A 156 -23.74 15.97 -11.80
N ASP A 157 -24.95 16.17 -11.30
CA ASP A 157 -25.34 17.31 -10.48
C ASP A 157 -25.26 17.01 -8.97
N LEU A 158 -24.94 15.77 -8.60
CA LEU A 158 -24.78 15.39 -7.20
C LEU A 158 -23.58 16.10 -6.56
N PRO A 159 -23.68 16.46 -5.27
CA PRO A 159 -22.57 17.02 -4.50
C PRO A 159 -21.57 15.90 -4.16
N LEU A 160 -20.55 15.72 -4.98
CA LEU A 160 -19.55 14.66 -4.86
C LEU A 160 -18.29 15.15 -4.16
N THR A 161 -17.69 14.31 -3.32
CA THR A 161 -16.35 14.53 -2.75
C THR A 161 -15.49 13.31 -3.03
N ALA A 162 -14.46 13.45 -3.85
CA ALA A 162 -13.61 12.35 -4.26
C ALA A 162 -12.24 12.38 -3.60
N VAL A 163 -11.78 11.21 -3.14
CA VAL A 163 -10.45 10.92 -2.61
C VAL A 163 -9.84 9.72 -3.34
N ALA A 164 -8.53 9.58 -3.30
CA ALA A 164 -7.81 8.39 -3.79
C ALA A 164 -7.27 7.57 -2.63
N GLN A 165 -7.21 6.24 -2.80
CA GLN A 165 -6.40 5.37 -1.95
C GLN A 165 -4.95 5.87 -1.90
N THR A 166 -4.29 5.83 -0.74
CA THR A 166 -2.93 6.37 -0.57
C THR A 166 -1.90 5.76 -1.53
N THR A 167 -2.13 4.52 -1.97
CA THR A 167 -1.26 3.76 -2.87
C THR A 167 -1.77 3.73 -4.32
N CYS A 168 -2.81 4.47 -4.66
CA CYS A 168 -3.37 4.52 -6.01
C CYS A 168 -2.30 4.91 -7.06
N VAL A 169 -2.41 4.35 -8.25
CA VAL A 169 -1.57 4.74 -9.39
C VAL A 169 -1.94 6.15 -9.83
N ARG A 170 -0.94 7.01 -10.01
CA ARG A 170 -1.15 8.42 -10.34
C ARG A 170 -2.00 8.62 -11.60
N SER A 171 -1.78 7.84 -12.66
CA SER A 171 -2.54 7.94 -13.91
C SER A 171 -4.02 7.62 -13.72
N ILE A 172 -4.37 6.64 -12.87
CA ILE A 172 -5.75 6.28 -12.54
C ILE A 172 -6.45 7.46 -11.86
N TRP A 173 -5.81 8.08 -10.86
CA TRP A 173 -6.36 9.24 -10.17
C TRP A 173 -6.53 10.45 -11.08
N GLU A 174 -5.50 10.76 -11.90
CA GLU A 174 -5.57 11.89 -12.83
C GLU A 174 -6.67 11.72 -13.89
N SER A 175 -6.86 10.50 -14.40
CA SER A 175 -7.95 10.18 -15.34
C SER A 175 -9.32 10.31 -14.67
N SER A 176 -9.48 9.79 -13.46
CA SER A 176 -10.72 9.94 -12.67
C SER A 176 -11.05 11.41 -12.37
N LYS A 177 -10.04 12.22 -12.01
CA LYS A 177 -10.20 13.67 -11.83
C LYS A 177 -10.65 14.38 -13.11
N LYS A 178 -10.10 14.00 -14.27
CA LYS A 178 -10.51 14.59 -15.57
C LYS A 178 -11.98 14.30 -15.87
N ILE A 179 -12.44 13.08 -15.62
CA ILE A 179 -13.85 12.70 -15.78
C ILE A 179 -14.75 13.54 -14.88
N LEU A 180 -14.44 13.57 -13.57
CA LEU A 180 -15.23 14.34 -12.60
C LEU A 180 -15.27 15.84 -12.94
N LYS A 181 -14.14 16.45 -13.28
CA LYS A 181 -14.07 17.86 -13.68
C LYS A 181 -14.83 18.16 -14.97
N LYS A 182 -14.89 17.21 -15.90
CA LYS A 182 -15.56 17.37 -17.20
C LYS A 182 -17.07 17.18 -17.10
N LEU A 183 -17.52 16.22 -16.29
CA LEU A 183 -18.91 15.77 -16.29
C LEU A 183 -19.71 16.27 -15.09
N CYS A 184 -19.07 16.54 -13.95
CA CYS A 184 -19.77 16.88 -12.72
C CYS A 184 -19.75 18.39 -12.45
N THR A 185 -20.89 18.94 -12.06
CA THR A 185 -21.06 20.37 -11.77
C THR A 185 -20.64 20.73 -10.35
N ASN A 186 -20.68 19.76 -9.42
CA ASN A 186 -20.43 19.97 -7.98
C ASN A 186 -19.54 18.87 -7.40
N ALA A 187 -18.30 18.76 -7.89
CA ALA A 187 -17.32 17.80 -7.39
C ALA A 187 -16.15 18.48 -6.66
N GLU A 188 -15.90 18.08 -5.42
CA GLU A 188 -14.68 18.41 -4.66
C GLU A 188 -13.68 17.25 -4.79
N LEU A 189 -12.42 17.59 -5.07
CA LEU A 189 -11.39 16.60 -5.37
C LEU A 189 -10.19 16.79 -4.45
N PHE A 190 -9.88 15.77 -3.65
CA PHE A 190 -8.74 15.78 -2.74
C PHE A 190 -7.68 14.78 -3.21
N ASP A 191 -6.49 15.27 -3.53
CA ASP A 191 -5.36 14.41 -3.88
C ASP A 191 -4.76 13.81 -2.63
N THR A 192 -5.13 12.56 -2.35
CA THR A 192 -4.75 11.84 -1.14
C THR A 192 -3.72 10.73 -1.39
N ILE A 193 -3.18 10.62 -2.62
CA ILE A 193 -2.02 9.76 -2.88
C ILE A 193 -0.85 10.28 -2.05
N CYS A 194 -0.25 9.41 -1.24
CA CYS A 194 0.81 9.88 -0.35
C CYS A 194 2.12 10.17 -1.09
N ASP A 195 2.90 11.15 -0.61
CA ASP A 195 4.19 11.54 -1.20
C ASP A 195 5.18 10.38 -1.32
N ALA A 196 5.15 9.44 -0.36
CA ALA A 196 6.00 8.28 -0.41
C ALA A 196 5.63 7.36 -1.58
N THR A 197 4.33 7.21 -1.88
CA THR A 197 3.85 6.48 -3.06
C THR A 197 4.26 7.19 -4.34
N HIS A 198 4.00 8.49 -4.42
CA HIS A 198 4.35 9.28 -5.61
C HIS A 198 5.84 9.19 -5.92
N ARG A 199 6.71 9.41 -4.93
CA ARG A 199 8.17 9.30 -5.11
C ARG A 199 8.60 7.91 -5.58
N ARG A 200 8.05 6.84 -5.00
CA ARG A 200 8.37 5.46 -5.42
C ARG A 200 7.94 5.16 -6.85
N GLN A 201 6.72 5.55 -7.21
CA GLN A 201 6.21 5.36 -8.56
C GLN A 201 7.06 6.10 -9.60
N SER A 202 7.39 7.37 -9.34
CA SER A 202 8.22 8.18 -10.25
C SER A 202 9.64 7.63 -10.37
N GLU A 203 10.29 7.27 -9.26
CA GLU A 203 11.65 6.74 -9.27
C GLU A 203 11.71 5.33 -9.90
N ALA A 204 10.72 4.47 -9.62
CA ALA A 204 10.63 3.15 -10.24
C ALA A 204 10.45 3.25 -11.77
N ALA A 205 9.60 4.18 -12.24
CA ALA A 205 9.41 4.44 -13.66
C ALA A 205 10.71 4.96 -14.32
N GLU A 206 11.39 5.91 -13.67
CA GLU A 206 12.68 6.44 -14.17
C GLU A 206 13.73 5.33 -14.32
N ILE A 207 13.89 4.47 -13.29
CA ILE A 207 14.85 3.37 -13.35
C ILE A 207 14.43 2.35 -14.41
N ALA A 208 13.15 1.93 -14.42
CA ALA A 208 12.64 0.92 -15.34
C ALA A 208 12.83 1.31 -16.81
N SER A 209 12.75 2.60 -17.15
CA SER A 209 12.98 3.10 -18.51
C SER A 209 14.43 3.03 -18.99
N ARG A 210 15.40 2.70 -18.10
CA ARG A 210 16.84 2.75 -18.37
C ARG A 210 17.55 1.42 -18.20
N VAL A 211 16.86 0.39 -17.73
CA VAL A 211 17.46 -0.91 -17.37
C VAL A 211 16.91 -2.05 -18.23
N ASP A 212 17.68 -3.12 -18.35
CA ASP A 212 17.27 -4.31 -19.10
C ASP A 212 16.41 -5.26 -18.28
N VAL A 213 16.61 -5.23 -16.96
CA VAL A 213 15.90 -6.05 -15.97
C VAL A 213 15.54 -5.18 -14.77
N MET A 214 14.29 -5.29 -14.29
CA MET A 214 13.83 -4.63 -13.08
C MET A 214 13.39 -5.65 -12.03
N VAL A 215 13.97 -5.57 -10.84
CA VAL A 215 13.58 -6.37 -9.67
C VAL A 215 12.75 -5.50 -8.73
N VAL A 216 11.55 -5.94 -8.43
CA VAL A 216 10.62 -5.27 -7.50
C VAL A 216 10.45 -6.16 -6.27
N VAL A 217 10.96 -5.71 -5.13
CA VAL A 217 10.96 -6.50 -3.88
C VAL A 217 9.77 -6.14 -3.00
N GLY A 218 9.00 -7.15 -2.58
CA GLY A 218 7.93 -6.99 -1.60
C GLY A 218 6.79 -7.97 -1.78
N ASP A 219 6.00 -8.08 -0.73
CA ASP A 219 4.86 -9.00 -0.61
C ASP A 219 3.87 -8.83 -1.77
N ARG A 220 3.44 -9.97 -2.35
CA ARG A 220 2.49 -10.02 -3.48
C ARG A 220 1.09 -9.51 -3.12
N LYS A 221 0.74 -9.47 -1.84
CA LYS A 221 -0.53 -8.92 -1.32
C LYS A 221 -0.47 -7.41 -1.11
N SER A 222 0.71 -6.79 -1.20
CA SER A 222 0.87 -5.35 -1.03
C SER A 222 0.44 -4.60 -2.29
N ALA A 223 -0.62 -3.79 -2.20
CA ALA A 223 -1.08 -2.93 -3.29
C ALA A 223 0.04 -2.03 -3.84
N ASN A 224 0.83 -1.42 -2.95
CA ASN A 224 1.95 -0.59 -3.39
C ASN A 224 3.00 -1.38 -4.19
N THR A 225 3.35 -2.61 -3.78
CA THR A 225 4.32 -3.45 -4.52
C THR A 225 3.77 -3.86 -5.88
N LYS A 226 2.49 -4.24 -5.93
CA LYS A 226 1.79 -4.61 -7.15
C LYS A 226 1.79 -3.44 -8.16
N HIS A 227 1.39 -2.25 -7.73
CA HIS A 227 1.37 -1.05 -8.59
C HIS A 227 2.77 -0.67 -9.09
N LEU A 228 3.81 -0.78 -8.26
CA LEU A 228 5.21 -0.57 -8.71
C LEU A 228 5.59 -1.56 -9.80
N THR A 229 5.20 -2.83 -9.63
CA THR A 229 5.48 -3.88 -10.63
C THR A 229 4.77 -3.60 -11.95
N GLU A 230 3.52 -3.17 -11.91
CA GLU A 230 2.73 -2.79 -13.09
C GLU A 230 3.38 -1.62 -13.84
N ILE A 231 3.73 -0.54 -13.14
CA ILE A 231 4.42 0.62 -13.71
C ILE A 231 5.76 0.21 -14.36
N CYS A 232 6.53 -0.65 -13.69
CA CYS A 232 7.80 -1.12 -14.25
C CYS A 232 7.59 -1.95 -15.52
N ARG A 233 6.53 -2.77 -15.59
CA ARG A 233 6.22 -3.60 -16.78
C ARG A 233 5.85 -2.80 -18.01
N GLU A 234 5.33 -1.60 -17.86
CA GLU A 234 5.05 -0.70 -18.98
C GLU A 234 6.33 -0.16 -19.63
N LEU A 235 7.47 -0.14 -18.90
CA LEU A 235 8.68 0.56 -19.30
C LEU A 235 9.91 -0.35 -19.46
N CYS A 236 9.91 -1.51 -18.81
CA CYS A 236 11.03 -2.47 -18.84
C CYS A 236 10.55 -3.82 -19.38
N PRO A 237 11.27 -4.46 -20.33
CA PRO A 237 10.84 -5.71 -20.96
C PRO A 237 10.87 -6.91 -20.00
N ARG A 238 11.70 -6.87 -18.95
CA ARG A 238 11.85 -7.94 -17.96
C ARG A 238 11.69 -7.41 -16.55
N VAL A 239 10.56 -7.72 -15.91
CA VAL A 239 10.24 -7.28 -14.56
C VAL A 239 9.89 -8.49 -13.69
N TYR A 240 10.60 -8.62 -12.58
CA TYR A 240 10.44 -9.71 -11.62
C TYR A 240 10.02 -9.14 -10.27
N GLN A 241 8.83 -9.53 -9.80
CA GLN A 241 8.40 -9.28 -8.44
C GLN A 241 8.81 -10.47 -7.57
N ILE A 242 9.55 -10.20 -6.50
CA ILE A 242 10.06 -11.21 -5.55
C ILE A 242 9.79 -10.76 -4.11
N GLU A 243 9.73 -11.71 -3.19
CA GLU A 243 9.57 -11.43 -1.76
C GLU A 243 10.92 -11.50 -1.02
N GLY A 244 11.88 -12.29 -1.53
CA GLY A 244 13.21 -12.44 -0.95
C GLY A 244 14.28 -12.82 -1.99
N ALA A 245 15.53 -12.89 -1.54
CA ALA A 245 16.69 -13.19 -2.41
C ALA A 245 16.70 -14.63 -2.93
N GLU A 246 16.01 -15.54 -2.25
CA GLU A 246 15.88 -16.96 -2.62
C GLU A 246 15.11 -17.18 -3.93
N GLU A 247 14.31 -16.19 -4.36
CA GLU A 247 13.60 -16.24 -5.64
C GLU A 247 14.46 -15.77 -6.82
N LEU A 248 15.66 -15.22 -6.56
CA LEU A 248 16.59 -14.82 -7.62
C LEU A 248 17.37 -16.03 -8.16
N THR A 249 17.47 -16.08 -9.47
CA THR A 249 18.37 -17.03 -10.17
C THR A 249 19.26 -16.30 -11.16
N PRO A 250 20.47 -16.80 -11.48
CA PRO A 250 21.36 -16.17 -12.45
C PRO A 250 20.71 -15.98 -13.82
N ASP A 251 19.81 -16.88 -14.21
CA ASP A 251 19.13 -16.86 -15.52
C ASP A 251 18.30 -15.59 -15.75
N LEU A 252 17.81 -14.96 -14.66
CA LEU A 252 17.06 -13.70 -14.75
C LEU A 252 17.91 -12.56 -15.35
N PHE A 253 19.24 -12.67 -15.26
CA PHE A 253 20.18 -11.62 -15.67
C PHE A 253 20.97 -11.95 -16.95
N ILE A 254 20.66 -13.05 -17.64
CA ILE A 254 21.34 -13.41 -18.90
C ILE A 254 21.12 -12.30 -19.93
N GLY A 255 22.23 -11.84 -20.54
CA GLY A 255 22.22 -10.79 -21.56
C GLY A 255 21.84 -9.40 -21.06
N CYS A 256 21.89 -9.18 -19.73
CA CYS A 256 21.59 -7.91 -19.10
C CYS A 256 22.87 -7.06 -18.96
N SER A 257 22.83 -5.80 -19.33
CA SER A 257 23.90 -4.83 -19.15
C SER A 257 23.72 -3.97 -17.93
N LEU A 258 22.45 -3.72 -17.54
CA LEU A 258 22.09 -2.88 -16.42
C LEU A 258 20.81 -3.41 -15.75
N ALA A 259 20.85 -3.62 -14.44
CA ALA A 259 19.68 -4.00 -13.66
C ALA A 259 19.19 -2.87 -12.76
N GLY A 260 17.88 -2.82 -12.52
CA GLY A 260 17.22 -1.94 -11.57
C GLY A 260 16.65 -2.71 -10.39
N LEU A 261 16.63 -2.08 -9.22
CA LEU A 261 16.05 -2.61 -7.99
C LEU A 261 15.18 -1.54 -7.33
N THR A 262 13.93 -1.89 -7.07
CA THR A 262 13.04 -1.10 -6.21
C THR A 262 12.36 -2.00 -5.19
N ALA A 263 11.71 -1.41 -4.19
CA ALA A 263 11.00 -2.18 -3.18
C ALA A 263 9.75 -1.48 -2.68
N GLY A 264 8.75 -2.29 -2.29
CA GLY A 264 7.52 -1.81 -1.70
C GLY A 264 7.71 -1.12 -0.35
N ALA A 265 6.70 -0.33 0.04
CA ALA A 265 6.68 0.46 1.27
C ALA A 265 6.68 -0.39 2.57
N SER A 266 6.40 -1.68 2.45
CA SER A 266 6.41 -2.66 3.56
C SER A 266 7.61 -3.62 3.54
N THR A 267 8.63 -3.36 2.71
CA THR A 267 9.82 -4.21 2.58
C THR A 267 10.92 -3.74 3.54
N PRO A 268 11.39 -4.60 4.46
CA PRO A 268 12.48 -4.28 5.37
C PRO A 268 13.81 -4.03 4.65
N ALA A 269 14.62 -3.11 5.19
CA ALA A 269 15.93 -2.77 4.63
C ALA A 269 16.89 -3.97 4.55
N GLY A 270 16.79 -4.93 5.48
CA GLY A 270 17.58 -6.16 5.46
C GLY A 270 17.35 -7.00 4.20
N ILE A 271 16.07 -7.21 3.83
CA ILE A 271 15.69 -7.96 2.63
C ILE A 271 16.20 -7.23 1.37
N ILE A 272 16.03 -5.91 1.31
CA ILE A 272 16.50 -5.11 0.17
C ILE A 272 18.01 -5.25 0.01
N LYS A 273 18.77 -5.20 1.10
CA LYS A 273 20.22 -5.35 1.10
C LYS A 273 20.65 -6.74 0.62
N GLU A 274 19.97 -7.78 1.09
CA GLU A 274 20.23 -9.16 0.68
C GLU A 274 19.97 -9.35 -0.82
N VAL A 275 18.80 -8.92 -1.31
CA VAL A 275 18.48 -8.96 -2.74
C VAL A 275 19.50 -8.17 -3.57
N TYR A 276 19.86 -6.96 -3.15
CA TYR A 276 20.86 -6.14 -3.84
C TYR A 276 22.22 -6.87 -3.95
N THR A 277 22.67 -7.46 -2.84
CA THR A 277 23.93 -8.21 -2.80
C THR A 277 23.89 -9.42 -3.74
N THR A 278 22.78 -10.16 -3.75
CA THR A 278 22.58 -11.32 -4.63
C THR A 278 22.54 -10.89 -6.09
N CYS A 279 21.89 -9.78 -6.43
CA CYS A 279 21.93 -9.21 -7.78
C CYS A 279 23.37 -8.91 -8.21
N LEU A 280 24.18 -8.30 -7.35
CA LEU A 280 25.60 -8.02 -7.65
C LEU A 280 26.41 -9.30 -7.88
N LEU A 281 26.16 -10.37 -7.14
CA LEU A 281 26.84 -11.66 -7.32
C LEU A 281 26.52 -12.28 -8.68
N TYR A 282 25.25 -12.28 -9.09
CA TYR A 282 24.82 -12.84 -10.37
C TYR A 282 25.19 -11.97 -11.57
N THR A 283 25.48 -10.70 -11.33
CA THR A 283 25.90 -9.75 -12.38
C THR A 283 27.38 -9.53 -12.46
N SER A 284 28.18 -10.12 -11.55
CA SER A 284 29.64 -10.09 -11.62
C SER A 284 30.15 -11.09 -12.68
N PRO A 285 31.14 -10.72 -13.52
CA PRO A 285 31.76 -11.67 -14.46
C PRO A 285 32.29 -12.88 -13.69
N SER A 286 31.93 -14.08 -14.15
CA SER A 286 32.47 -15.30 -13.59
C SER A 286 34.02 -15.25 -13.66
N PRO A 287 34.78 -15.77 -12.66
CA PRO A 287 36.22 -15.93 -12.76
C PRO A 287 36.66 -16.70 -14.00
N ARG A 288 35.74 -17.48 -14.62
CA ARG A 288 35.99 -18.25 -15.85
C ARG A 288 35.91 -17.40 -17.13
N ASP A 289 35.32 -16.21 -17.09
CA ASP A 289 35.21 -15.32 -18.26
C ASP A 289 36.39 -14.33 -18.37
N ARG A 290 37.41 -14.47 -17.51
CA ARG A 290 38.64 -13.66 -17.49
C ARG A 290 39.84 -14.39 -18.16
N GLY A 291 39.59 -15.42 -18.95
CA GLY A 291 40.58 -16.16 -19.69
C GLY A 291 40.78 -15.65 -21.09
#